data_158d8c0bc0211a94e2a71d3f0ba6de61
#
_entry.id   158d8c0bc0211a94e2a71d3f0ba6de61
#
_cell.length_a   1.000
_cell.length_b   1.000
_cell.length_c   1.000
_cell.angle_alpha   90.00
_cell.angle_beta   90.00
_cell.angle_gamma   90.00
#
_symmetry.space_group_name_H-M   'P 1'
#
loop_
_entity.id
_entity.type
_entity.pdbx_description
1 polymer ?
#
loop_
_entity_poly.entity_id
_entity_poly.type
_entity_poly.pdbx_seq_one_letter_code
_entity_poly.pdbx_strand_id
1 'polypeptide(L)'
;MPIETRLTRRLKIQHPIIQAPMAFAAGGRLAGAVTQAGGLGLIGGGYGDEEWIEREFREAGNARVGGGFITWSMAKSPKLLDNMLAHKPAAVFLSFGDPRPFGPKVVAAGAVLICQVQSISDCEEALAAGAEIIVAQGTEAGGHGARRATMTLVPEIADYLARESPETLLCAAGGIADGRGLAAALTLGADGVVVGTRFWAAEEALVHRNVQAAGVAATGDDTIRTTVTDIIRQKEWPDRFDIRVVRNAFIDQWHGNEGALIANRDTETARYDAATAAGDASVAGVIAGEALGLIDAIEPAAQIVSRMVHEAVDVLKSTARMAR
;
A
#
# COMPACT_ATOMS: atom_id res chain seq x y z
N MET A 1 18.34 -5.81 15.85
CA MET A 1 17.58 -6.87 16.57
C MET A 1 16.22 -6.99 15.92
N PRO A 2 15.66 -8.19 15.71
CA PRO A 2 14.30 -8.32 15.19
C PRO A 2 13.26 -7.80 16.21
N ILE A 3 12.15 -7.26 15.71
CA ILE A 3 10.98 -6.94 16.52
C ILE A 3 10.01 -8.10 16.36
N GLU A 4 9.80 -8.88 17.41
CA GLU A 4 8.89 -10.00 17.38
C GLU A 4 7.46 -9.55 17.75
N THR A 5 6.50 -9.92 16.90
CA THR A 5 5.06 -9.64 17.09
C THR A 5 4.22 -10.85 16.69
N ARG A 6 2.88 -10.80 16.90
CA ARG A 6 1.98 -11.84 16.38
C ARG A 6 2.09 -11.93 14.84
N LEU A 7 2.27 -10.79 14.15
CA LEU A 7 2.43 -10.75 12.69
C LEU A 7 3.67 -11.51 12.22
N THR A 8 4.84 -11.27 12.86
CA THR A 8 6.09 -11.93 12.46
C THR A 8 6.01 -13.44 12.64
N ARG A 9 5.39 -13.90 13.73
CA ARG A 9 5.16 -15.33 13.97
C ARG A 9 4.23 -15.95 12.93
N ARG A 10 3.10 -15.29 12.63
CA ARG A 10 2.10 -15.80 11.67
C ARG A 10 2.63 -15.87 10.25
N LEU A 11 3.31 -14.84 9.79
CA LEU A 11 3.86 -14.76 8.43
C LEU A 11 5.24 -15.43 8.28
N LYS A 12 5.89 -15.81 9.39
CA LYS A 12 7.28 -16.33 9.43
C LYS A 12 8.27 -15.36 8.77
N ILE A 13 8.16 -14.08 9.14
CA ILE A 13 9.04 -12.99 8.72
C ILE A 13 9.85 -12.48 9.93
N GLN A 14 10.97 -11.79 9.69
CA GLN A 14 11.86 -11.32 10.76
C GLN A 14 11.40 -9.97 11.35
N HIS A 15 10.71 -9.16 10.54
CA HIS A 15 10.34 -7.79 10.88
C HIS A 15 8.86 -7.55 10.59
N PRO A 16 8.12 -6.81 11.43
CA PRO A 16 6.69 -6.61 11.27
C PRO A 16 6.37 -5.56 10.19
N ILE A 17 6.96 -5.74 9.00
CA ILE A 17 6.86 -4.82 7.87
C ILE A 17 6.35 -5.60 6.65
N ILE A 18 5.25 -5.11 6.08
CA ILE A 18 4.71 -5.56 4.80
C ILE A 18 4.86 -4.40 3.80
N GLN A 19 5.42 -4.66 2.62
CA GLN A 19 5.42 -3.69 1.53
C GLN A 19 4.07 -3.73 0.80
N ALA A 20 3.44 -2.57 0.62
CA ALA A 20 2.12 -2.45 0.01
C ALA A 20 2.07 -2.90 -1.46
N PRO A 21 0.99 -3.56 -1.93
CA PRO A 21 0.85 -4.00 -3.33
C PRO A 21 0.46 -2.83 -4.24
N MET A 22 1.42 -1.95 -4.53
CA MET A 22 1.20 -0.74 -5.34
C MET A 22 1.11 -1.08 -6.83
N ALA A 23 -0.03 -0.78 -7.45
CA ALA A 23 -0.23 -1.00 -8.90
C ALA A 23 0.87 -0.33 -9.72
N PHE A 24 1.47 -1.07 -10.64
CA PHE A 24 2.55 -0.63 -11.56
C PHE A 24 3.86 -0.15 -10.89
N ALA A 25 3.93 -0.06 -9.55
CA ALA A 25 5.13 0.34 -8.82
C ALA A 25 5.76 -0.84 -8.07
N ALA A 26 4.94 -1.74 -7.51
CA ALA A 26 5.40 -2.89 -6.74
C ALA A 26 5.44 -4.15 -7.62
N GLY A 27 6.55 -4.35 -8.29
CA GLY A 27 6.84 -5.56 -9.07
C GLY A 27 7.54 -6.65 -8.26
N GLY A 28 7.88 -7.75 -8.93
CA GLY A 28 8.53 -8.91 -8.32
C GLY A 28 9.88 -8.61 -7.71
N ARG A 29 10.68 -7.75 -8.34
CA ARG A 29 12.01 -7.35 -7.81
C ARG A 29 11.89 -6.66 -6.46
N LEU A 30 10.97 -5.68 -6.32
CA LEU A 30 10.74 -4.99 -5.07
C LEU A 30 10.20 -5.95 -3.99
N ALA A 31 9.18 -6.73 -4.34
CA ALA A 31 8.58 -7.69 -3.42
C ALA A 31 9.62 -8.73 -2.94
N GLY A 32 10.45 -9.23 -3.85
CA GLY A 32 11.54 -10.15 -3.54
C GLY A 32 12.58 -9.54 -2.61
N ALA A 33 13.03 -8.31 -2.89
CA ALA A 33 14.02 -7.61 -2.07
C ALA A 33 13.54 -7.35 -0.64
N VAL A 34 12.29 -6.91 -0.46
CA VAL A 34 11.69 -6.71 0.86
C VAL A 34 11.58 -8.04 1.62
N THR A 35 11.18 -9.12 0.93
CA THR A 35 11.08 -10.45 1.55
C THR A 35 12.44 -10.98 1.98
N GLN A 36 13.46 -10.82 1.16
CA GLN A 36 14.84 -11.19 1.50
C GLN A 36 15.42 -10.37 2.65
N ALA A 37 14.97 -9.12 2.79
CA ALA A 37 15.34 -8.24 3.91
C ALA A 37 14.57 -8.56 5.22
N GLY A 38 13.71 -9.58 5.23
CA GLY A 38 13.02 -10.05 6.42
C GLY A 38 11.62 -9.48 6.65
N GLY A 39 11.06 -8.73 5.69
CA GLY A 39 9.66 -8.32 5.65
C GLY A 39 8.80 -9.27 4.81
N LEU A 40 7.62 -8.83 4.39
CA LEU A 40 6.80 -9.47 3.36
C LEU A 40 6.61 -8.52 2.19
N GLY A 41 7.10 -8.87 1.02
CA GLY A 41 6.84 -8.14 -0.21
C GLY A 41 5.55 -8.62 -0.89
N LEU A 42 4.79 -7.66 -1.44
CA LEU A 42 3.56 -7.93 -2.15
C LEU A 42 3.63 -7.37 -3.58
N ILE A 43 3.38 -8.23 -4.57
CA ILE A 43 3.25 -7.82 -5.97
C ILE A 43 1.92 -7.08 -6.15
N GLY A 44 1.96 -5.91 -6.78
CA GLY A 44 0.78 -5.11 -7.09
C GLY A 44 0.05 -5.64 -8.31
N GLY A 45 -0.99 -6.45 -8.15
CA GLY A 45 -1.87 -6.92 -9.24
C GLY A 45 -2.76 -5.82 -9.82
N GLY A 46 -2.89 -4.72 -9.12
CA GLY A 46 -3.52 -3.49 -9.62
C GLY A 46 -4.93 -3.70 -10.15
N TYR A 47 -5.14 -3.25 -11.38
CA TYR A 47 -6.42 -3.36 -12.11
C TYR A 47 -6.60 -4.70 -12.83
N GLY A 48 -5.61 -5.58 -12.75
CA GLY A 48 -5.63 -6.92 -13.30
C GLY A 48 -5.02 -7.02 -14.70
N ASP A 49 -3.95 -7.80 -14.80
CA ASP A 49 -3.28 -8.17 -16.04
C ASP A 49 -2.60 -9.52 -15.79
N GLU A 50 -3.01 -10.55 -16.53
CA GLU A 50 -2.49 -11.92 -16.37
C GLU A 50 -1.00 -11.99 -16.69
N GLU A 51 -0.57 -11.38 -17.78
CA GLU A 51 0.84 -11.38 -18.21
C GLU A 51 1.74 -10.64 -17.21
N TRP A 52 1.20 -9.54 -16.62
CA TRP A 52 1.88 -8.84 -15.53
C TRP A 52 2.08 -9.74 -14.33
N ILE A 53 1.04 -10.43 -13.87
CA ILE A 53 1.11 -11.31 -12.69
C ILE A 53 2.17 -12.38 -12.92
N GLU A 54 2.12 -13.08 -14.07
CA GLU A 54 3.07 -14.12 -14.43
C GLU A 54 4.52 -13.60 -14.47
N ARG A 55 4.74 -12.44 -15.08
CA ARG A 55 6.05 -11.83 -15.17
C ARG A 55 6.59 -11.45 -13.80
N GLU A 56 5.79 -10.78 -12.97
CA GLU A 56 6.27 -10.26 -11.70
C GLU A 56 6.49 -11.38 -10.66
N PHE A 57 5.71 -12.45 -10.67
CA PHE A 57 6.04 -13.64 -9.86
C PHE A 57 7.36 -14.30 -10.31
N ARG A 58 7.65 -14.31 -11.60
CA ARG A 58 8.92 -14.80 -12.13
C ARG A 58 10.10 -13.92 -11.69
N GLU A 59 9.92 -12.59 -11.76
CA GLU A 59 10.93 -11.61 -11.30
C GLU A 59 11.20 -11.67 -9.78
N ALA A 60 10.23 -12.11 -8.99
CA ALA A 60 10.43 -12.34 -7.55
C ALA A 60 11.33 -13.56 -7.26
N GLY A 61 11.56 -14.43 -8.26
CA GLY A 61 12.39 -15.63 -8.13
C GLY A 61 11.86 -16.60 -7.08
N ASN A 62 12.73 -17.05 -6.19
CA ASN A 62 12.37 -17.99 -5.11
C ASN A 62 11.89 -17.29 -3.82
N ALA A 63 11.73 -15.97 -3.82
CA ALA A 63 11.26 -15.26 -2.65
C ALA A 63 9.79 -15.62 -2.36
N ARG A 64 9.47 -15.86 -1.10
CA ARG A 64 8.11 -16.17 -0.65
C ARG A 64 7.28 -14.88 -0.57
N VAL A 65 6.87 -14.35 -1.72
CA VAL A 65 6.10 -13.11 -1.83
C VAL A 65 4.59 -13.37 -1.79
N GLY A 66 3.82 -12.33 -1.54
CA GLY A 66 2.38 -12.30 -1.76
C GLY A 66 2.01 -11.43 -2.96
N GLY A 67 0.72 -11.19 -3.13
CA GLY A 67 0.23 -10.27 -4.14
C GLY A 67 -1.09 -9.63 -3.71
N GLY A 68 -1.50 -8.55 -4.37
CA GLY A 68 -2.71 -7.86 -3.99
C GLY A 68 -3.47 -7.25 -5.15
N PHE A 69 -4.79 -7.12 -4.97
CA PHE A 69 -5.70 -6.58 -5.96
C PHE A 69 -6.50 -5.40 -5.44
N ILE A 70 -6.88 -4.54 -6.37
CA ILE A 70 -8.01 -3.62 -6.23
C ILE A 70 -9.27 -4.44 -6.43
N THR A 71 -9.97 -4.78 -5.35
CA THR A 71 -11.03 -5.80 -5.31
C THR A 71 -12.18 -5.48 -6.26
N TRP A 72 -12.64 -4.20 -6.34
CA TRP A 72 -13.71 -3.83 -7.25
C TRP A 72 -13.33 -4.04 -8.73
N SER A 73 -12.04 -3.89 -9.06
CA SER A 73 -11.54 -4.12 -10.42
C SER A 73 -11.39 -5.61 -10.72
N MET A 74 -10.77 -6.36 -9.79
CA MET A 74 -10.63 -7.82 -9.90
C MET A 74 -12.00 -8.51 -10.02
N ALA A 75 -13.04 -7.98 -9.37
CA ALA A 75 -14.39 -8.51 -9.47
C ALA A 75 -14.96 -8.54 -10.91
N LYS A 76 -14.42 -7.70 -11.81
CA LYS A 76 -14.75 -7.71 -13.25
C LYS A 76 -14.08 -8.88 -14.00
N SER A 77 -13.02 -9.48 -13.42
CA SER A 77 -12.25 -10.60 -14.00
C SER A 77 -11.78 -11.57 -12.89
N PRO A 78 -12.67 -12.36 -12.29
CA PRO A 78 -12.34 -13.21 -11.13
C PRO A 78 -11.24 -14.26 -11.38
N LYS A 79 -10.98 -14.63 -12.65
CA LYS A 79 -9.89 -15.52 -13.03
C LYS A 79 -8.50 -15.03 -12.62
N LEU A 80 -8.32 -13.72 -12.46
CA LEU A 80 -7.07 -13.13 -12.00
C LEU A 80 -6.65 -13.64 -10.62
N LEU A 81 -7.64 -13.88 -9.75
CA LEU A 81 -7.36 -14.50 -8.45
C LEU A 81 -6.87 -15.94 -8.62
N ASP A 82 -7.45 -16.72 -9.53
CA ASP A 82 -6.99 -18.08 -9.82
C ASP A 82 -5.55 -18.10 -10.31
N ASN A 83 -5.23 -17.19 -11.24
CA ASN A 83 -3.88 -17.06 -11.77
C ASN A 83 -2.88 -16.72 -10.65
N MET A 84 -3.20 -15.77 -9.78
CA MET A 84 -2.35 -15.44 -8.64
C MET A 84 -2.19 -16.63 -7.68
N LEU A 85 -3.26 -17.33 -7.36
CA LEU A 85 -3.23 -18.49 -6.45
C LEU A 85 -2.43 -19.67 -7.01
N ALA A 86 -2.35 -19.82 -8.34
CA ALA A 86 -1.51 -20.83 -8.99
C ALA A 86 -0.02 -20.68 -8.65
N HIS A 87 0.45 -19.47 -8.36
CA HIS A 87 1.81 -19.19 -7.89
C HIS A 87 2.04 -19.49 -6.41
N LYS A 88 1.01 -19.93 -5.66
CA LYS A 88 1.07 -20.24 -4.22
C LYS A 88 1.61 -19.07 -3.40
N PRO A 89 1.00 -17.87 -3.51
CA PRO A 89 1.48 -16.69 -2.81
C PRO A 89 1.45 -16.89 -1.29
N ALA A 90 2.35 -16.24 -0.56
CA ALA A 90 2.37 -16.26 0.90
C ALA A 90 1.09 -15.64 1.49
N ALA A 91 0.58 -14.61 0.82
CA ALA A 91 -0.63 -13.89 1.20
C ALA A 91 -1.31 -13.29 -0.05
N VAL A 92 -2.62 -13.10 0.03
CA VAL A 92 -3.40 -12.30 -0.92
C VAL A 92 -3.97 -11.10 -0.19
N PHE A 93 -3.71 -9.91 -0.73
CA PHE A 93 -4.13 -8.63 -0.18
C PHE A 93 -5.30 -8.08 -1.01
N LEU A 94 -6.46 -7.90 -0.38
CA LEU A 94 -7.66 -7.35 -0.99
C LEU A 94 -7.96 -5.96 -0.44
N SER A 95 -8.19 -5.00 -1.33
CA SER A 95 -8.46 -3.60 -0.95
C SER A 95 -9.52 -2.97 -1.84
N PHE A 96 -10.27 -2.00 -1.31
CA PHE A 96 -11.21 -1.19 -2.09
C PHE A 96 -12.32 -2.00 -2.78
N GLY A 97 -13.13 -2.71 -2.01
CA GLY A 97 -14.27 -3.48 -2.49
C GLY A 97 -14.65 -4.61 -1.54
N ASP A 98 -15.72 -5.32 -1.84
CA ASP A 98 -16.21 -6.42 -1.03
C ASP A 98 -15.30 -7.66 -1.15
N PRO A 99 -14.60 -8.09 -0.09
CA PRO A 99 -13.74 -9.26 -0.12
C PRO A 99 -14.50 -10.60 0.02
N ARG A 100 -15.76 -10.57 0.46
CA ARG A 100 -16.54 -11.78 0.80
C ARG A 100 -16.69 -12.80 -0.34
N PRO A 101 -16.85 -12.38 -1.61
CA PRO A 101 -16.90 -13.34 -2.72
C PRO A 101 -15.56 -14.07 -3.00
N PHE A 102 -14.44 -13.54 -2.52
CA PHE A 102 -13.09 -13.99 -2.88
C PHE A 102 -12.33 -14.62 -1.70
N GLY A 103 -12.58 -14.12 -0.48
CA GLY A 103 -11.87 -14.54 0.72
C GLY A 103 -11.87 -16.05 0.96
N PRO A 104 -13.02 -16.76 0.89
CA PRO A 104 -13.06 -18.20 1.08
C PRO A 104 -12.14 -18.99 0.12
N LYS A 105 -11.97 -18.49 -1.11
CA LYS A 105 -11.09 -19.10 -2.11
C LYS A 105 -9.61 -18.91 -1.76
N VAL A 106 -9.24 -17.74 -1.25
CA VAL A 106 -7.88 -17.45 -0.77
C VAL A 106 -7.53 -18.35 0.40
N VAL A 107 -8.42 -18.46 1.39
CA VAL A 107 -8.23 -19.32 2.57
C VAL A 107 -8.13 -20.79 2.17
N ALA A 108 -9.02 -21.26 1.29
CA ALA A 108 -8.99 -22.64 0.80
C ALA A 108 -7.70 -22.99 0.05
N ALA A 109 -7.06 -22.02 -0.60
CA ALA A 109 -5.77 -22.18 -1.26
C ALA A 109 -4.57 -22.19 -0.28
N GLY A 110 -4.81 -21.96 1.02
CA GLY A 110 -3.77 -21.91 2.06
C GLY A 110 -2.95 -20.62 2.09
N ALA A 111 -3.37 -19.58 1.36
CA ALA A 111 -2.77 -18.25 1.43
C ALA A 111 -3.37 -17.45 2.59
N VAL A 112 -2.57 -16.58 3.20
CA VAL A 112 -3.07 -15.66 4.23
C VAL A 112 -3.92 -14.58 3.56
N LEU A 113 -5.17 -14.42 4.00
CA LEU A 113 -6.03 -13.34 3.54
C LEU A 113 -5.74 -12.07 4.34
N ILE A 114 -5.31 -11.02 3.64
CA ILE A 114 -5.10 -9.67 4.18
C ILE A 114 -6.16 -8.75 3.56
N CYS A 115 -6.91 -8.02 4.39
CA CYS A 115 -7.89 -7.06 3.90
C CYS A 115 -7.58 -5.66 4.41
N GLN A 116 -7.55 -4.68 3.49
CA GLN A 116 -7.39 -3.27 3.83
C GLN A 116 -8.75 -2.61 4.04
N VAL A 117 -8.84 -1.87 5.13
CA VAL A 117 -10.07 -1.23 5.59
C VAL A 117 -9.85 0.24 5.93
N GLN A 118 -10.90 1.07 5.83
CA GLN A 118 -10.89 2.48 6.16
C GLN A 118 -11.99 2.85 7.17
N SER A 119 -12.79 1.85 7.60
CA SER A 119 -13.88 2.00 8.57
C SER A 119 -14.11 0.71 9.35
N ILE A 120 -14.92 0.77 10.40
CA ILE A 120 -15.38 -0.42 11.15
C ILE A 120 -16.24 -1.32 10.24
N SER A 121 -17.13 -0.74 9.43
CA SER A 121 -17.95 -1.52 8.51
C SER A 121 -17.11 -2.31 7.50
N ASP A 122 -16.02 -1.72 6.98
CA ASP A 122 -15.09 -2.45 6.10
C ASP A 122 -14.41 -3.60 6.87
N CYS A 123 -14.11 -3.40 8.17
CA CYS A 123 -13.53 -4.43 9.02
C CYS A 123 -14.50 -5.61 9.21
N GLU A 124 -15.77 -5.34 9.44
CA GLU A 124 -16.81 -6.36 9.57
C GLU A 124 -16.92 -7.21 8.29
N GLU A 125 -16.93 -6.57 7.12
CA GLU A 125 -16.95 -7.27 5.83
C GLU A 125 -15.68 -8.12 5.61
N ALA A 126 -14.53 -7.60 6.02
CA ALA A 126 -13.26 -8.31 5.94
C ALA A 126 -13.22 -9.55 6.84
N LEU A 127 -13.71 -9.43 8.08
CA LEU A 127 -13.85 -10.56 9.00
C LEU A 127 -14.81 -11.62 8.44
N ALA A 128 -15.95 -11.20 7.89
CA ALA A 128 -16.92 -12.10 7.24
C ALA A 128 -16.33 -12.81 6.01
N ALA A 129 -15.30 -12.24 5.36
CA ALA A 129 -14.56 -12.87 4.27
C ALA A 129 -13.51 -13.88 4.74
N GLY A 130 -13.24 -13.97 6.05
CA GLY A 130 -12.20 -14.82 6.64
C GLY A 130 -10.81 -14.15 6.66
N ALA A 131 -10.73 -12.82 6.73
CA ALA A 131 -9.46 -12.13 6.84
C ALA A 131 -8.71 -12.51 8.13
N GLU A 132 -7.47 -12.91 7.99
CA GLU A 132 -6.57 -13.17 9.11
C GLU A 132 -5.79 -11.92 9.54
N ILE A 133 -5.63 -10.98 8.61
CA ILE A 133 -4.92 -9.71 8.86
C ILE A 133 -5.78 -8.56 8.33
N ILE A 134 -6.10 -7.61 9.19
CA ILE A 134 -6.73 -6.35 8.84
C ILE A 134 -5.65 -5.28 8.69
N VAL A 135 -5.78 -4.44 7.67
CA VAL A 135 -4.89 -3.28 7.47
C VAL A 135 -5.71 -2.01 7.58
N ALA A 136 -5.57 -1.29 8.69
CA ALA A 136 -6.20 -0.01 8.90
C ALA A 136 -5.43 1.08 8.14
N GLN A 137 -5.99 1.53 7.01
CA GLN A 137 -5.35 2.54 6.16
C GLN A 137 -5.89 3.93 6.46
N GLY A 138 -5.02 4.82 6.93
CA GLY A 138 -5.34 6.23 7.13
C GLY A 138 -5.22 7.09 5.88
N THR A 139 -5.79 8.29 5.97
CA THR A 139 -5.87 9.29 4.89
C THR A 139 -4.51 9.80 4.43
N GLU A 140 -3.47 9.70 5.26
CA GLU A 140 -2.10 10.12 4.97
C GLU A 140 -1.43 9.25 3.89
N ALA A 141 -2.03 8.09 3.59
CA ALA A 141 -1.52 7.18 2.56
C ALA A 141 -1.54 7.82 1.17
N GLY A 142 -0.51 7.52 0.38
CA GLY A 142 -0.50 7.77 -1.06
C GLY A 142 -1.41 6.79 -1.81
N GLY A 143 -1.83 7.18 -3.01
CA GLY A 143 -2.81 6.42 -3.75
C GLY A 143 -4.21 6.57 -3.17
N HIS A 144 -5.08 5.62 -3.49
CA HIS A 144 -6.47 5.68 -3.06
C HIS A 144 -6.65 5.44 -1.57
N GLY A 145 -7.66 6.07 -1.01
CA GLY A 145 -8.03 5.93 0.40
C GLY A 145 -9.29 6.73 0.75
N ALA A 146 -9.72 6.59 1.99
CA ALA A 146 -10.80 7.38 2.56
C ALA A 146 -10.24 8.53 3.45
N ARG A 147 -11.06 9.07 4.36
CA ARG A 147 -10.77 10.36 5.03
C ARG A 147 -10.29 10.24 6.48
N ARG A 148 -10.32 9.05 7.08
CA ARG A 148 -9.93 8.89 8.48
C ARG A 148 -8.42 8.89 8.64
N ALA A 149 -7.92 9.59 9.65
CA ALA A 149 -6.50 9.62 10.00
C ALA A 149 -6.03 8.31 10.63
N THR A 150 -4.79 7.90 10.36
CA THR A 150 -4.16 6.69 10.91
C THR A 150 -4.19 6.67 12.43
N MET A 151 -3.88 7.80 13.06
CA MET A 151 -3.79 7.94 14.51
C MET A 151 -5.08 7.59 15.28
N THR A 152 -6.24 7.76 14.64
CA THR A 152 -7.54 7.45 15.25
C THR A 152 -8.17 6.16 14.74
N LEU A 153 -7.88 5.77 13.50
CA LEU A 153 -8.43 4.57 12.90
C LEU A 153 -7.80 3.31 13.51
N VAL A 154 -6.47 3.30 13.65
CA VAL A 154 -5.74 2.12 14.14
C VAL A 154 -6.19 1.68 15.53
N PRO A 155 -6.22 2.53 16.57
CA PRO A 155 -6.62 2.10 17.92
C PRO A 155 -8.12 1.71 17.97
N GLU A 156 -8.99 2.36 17.20
CA GLU A 156 -10.40 1.98 17.15
C GLU A 156 -10.61 0.57 16.55
N ILE A 157 -9.88 0.25 15.46
CA ILE A 157 -9.89 -1.11 14.90
C ILE A 157 -9.25 -2.10 15.87
N ALA A 158 -8.17 -1.73 16.58
CA ALA A 158 -7.55 -2.59 17.59
C ALA A 158 -8.56 -2.96 18.70
N ASP A 159 -9.27 -1.96 19.24
CA ASP A 159 -10.30 -2.17 20.26
C ASP A 159 -11.47 -2.99 19.74
N TYR A 160 -11.87 -2.78 18.48
CA TYR A 160 -12.93 -3.57 17.84
C TYR A 160 -12.50 -5.03 17.71
N LEU A 161 -11.30 -5.31 17.16
CA LEU A 161 -10.78 -6.67 17.00
C LEU A 161 -10.58 -7.38 18.34
N ALA A 162 -10.15 -6.69 19.38
CA ALA A 162 -9.99 -7.26 20.72
C ALA A 162 -11.31 -7.81 21.29
N ARG A 163 -12.45 -7.25 20.91
CA ARG A 163 -13.79 -7.72 21.34
C ARG A 163 -14.37 -8.77 20.42
N GLU A 164 -14.28 -8.55 19.10
CA GLU A 164 -15.06 -9.34 18.11
C GLU A 164 -14.24 -10.47 17.48
N SER A 165 -12.92 -10.34 17.37
CA SER A 165 -12.05 -11.32 16.72
C SER A 165 -10.60 -11.20 17.21
N PRO A 166 -10.30 -11.57 18.48
CA PRO A 166 -8.99 -11.34 19.12
C PRO A 166 -7.82 -12.06 18.44
N GLU A 167 -8.09 -13.11 17.66
CA GLU A 167 -7.07 -13.82 16.88
C GLU A 167 -6.67 -13.11 15.60
N THR A 168 -7.51 -12.19 15.09
CA THR A 168 -7.20 -11.42 13.88
C THR A 168 -6.10 -10.40 14.17
N LEU A 169 -5.14 -10.32 13.26
CA LEU A 169 -3.98 -9.42 13.37
C LEU A 169 -4.31 -8.05 12.76
N LEU A 170 -3.67 -7.02 13.29
CA LEU A 170 -3.80 -5.66 12.80
C LEU A 170 -2.49 -5.11 12.27
N CYS A 171 -2.52 -4.53 11.09
CA CYS A 171 -1.46 -3.68 10.55
C CYS A 171 -1.95 -2.25 10.38
N ALA A 172 -1.09 -1.29 10.63
CA ALA A 172 -1.33 0.12 10.31
C ALA A 172 -0.76 0.48 8.94
N ALA A 173 -1.44 1.35 8.20
CA ALA A 173 -0.97 1.91 6.93
C ALA A 173 -1.34 3.39 6.81
N GLY A 174 -0.51 4.17 6.11
CA GLY A 174 -0.68 5.61 5.95
C GLY A 174 0.23 6.42 6.88
N GLY A 175 1.01 7.34 6.33
CA GLY A 175 1.92 8.21 7.08
C GLY A 175 3.17 7.55 7.65
N ILE A 176 3.44 6.27 7.34
CA ILE A 176 4.54 5.49 7.92
C ILE A 176 5.67 5.36 6.91
N ALA A 177 6.85 5.94 7.21
CA ALA A 177 8.02 5.87 6.33
C ALA A 177 9.34 5.52 7.06
N ASP A 178 9.37 5.57 8.38
CA ASP A 178 10.56 5.35 9.20
C ASP A 178 10.26 4.55 10.47
N GLY A 179 11.27 4.36 11.33
CA GLY A 179 11.12 3.61 12.57
C GLY A 179 10.25 4.30 13.61
N ARG A 180 10.09 5.62 13.56
CA ARG A 180 9.17 6.35 14.45
C ARG A 180 7.71 5.95 14.15
N GLY A 181 7.37 5.90 12.86
CA GLY A 181 6.04 5.46 12.41
C GLY A 181 5.77 3.99 12.75
N LEU A 182 6.77 3.10 12.59
CA LEU A 182 6.65 1.70 13.01
C LEU A 182 6.43 1.58 14.52
N ALA A 183 7.23 2.27 15.34
CA ALA A 183 7.09 2.23 16.80
C ALA A 183 5.73 2.78 17.25
N ALA A 184 5.27 3.89 16.66
CA ALA A 184 3.96 4.47 16.93
C ALA A 184 2.82 3.50 16.60
N ALA A 185 2.85 2.85 15.43
CA ALA A 185 1.86 1.87 15.02
C ALA A 185 1.75 0.70 16.01
N LEU A 186 2.90 0.16 16.45
CA LEU A 186 2.93 -0.89 17.48
C LEU A 186 2.34 -0.42 18.81
N THR A 187 2.61 0.83 19.21
CA THR A 187 2.07 1.44 20.44
C THR A 187 0.55 1.66 20.35
N LEU A 188 0.03 1.94 19.15
CA LEU A 188 -1.41 2.07 18.89
C LEU A 188 -2.16 0.73 18.86
N GLY A 189 -1.47 -0.39 19.07
CA GLY A 189 -2.07 -1.73 19.12
C GLY A 189 -1.97 -2.54 17.82
N ALA A 190 -1.24 -2.07 16.82
CA ALA A 190 -0.97 -2.85 15.61
C ALA A 190 0.09 -3.94 15.86
N ASP A 191 0.01 -5.04 15.12
CA ASP A 191 1.00 -6.12 15.10
C ASP A 191 2.14 -5.86 14.09
N GLY A 192 1.98 -4.85 13.24
CA GLY A 192 2.92 -4.45 12.23
C GLY A 192 2.40 -3.32 11.34
N VAL A 193 3.12 -3.07 10.24
CA VAL A 193 2.81 -1.98 9.32
C VAL A 193 2.76 -2.45 7.87
N VAL A 194 1.93 -1.77 7.06
CA VAL A 194 1.97 -1.84 5.60
C VAL A 194 2.50 -0.51 5.07
N VAL A 195 3.59 -0.55 4.35
CA VAL A 195 4.35 0.62 3.91
C VAL A 195 4.32 0.74 2.39
N GLY A 196 3.80 1.86 1.89
CA GLY A 196 3.72 2.18 0.45
C GLY A 196 4.81 3.16 0.03
N THR A 197 4.61 4.44 0.33
CA THR A 197 5.42 5.57 -0.17
C THR A 197 6.92 5.40 0.06
N ARG A 198 7.36 4.88 1.21
CA ARG A 198 8.79 4.61 1.45
C ARG A 198 9.35 3.58 0.46
N PHE A 199 8.62 2.49 0.16
CA PHE A 199 9.04 1.49 -0.82
C PHE A 199 8.77 1.91 -2.27
N TRP A 200 7.84 2.83 -2.52
CA TRP A 200 7.71 3.49 -3.81
C TRP A 200 9.00 4.25 -4.18
N ALA A 201 9.70 4.81 -3.19
CA ALA A 201 11.02 5.43 -3.34
C ALA A 201 12.18 4.42 -3.15
N ALA A 202 11.95 3.12 -3.37
CA ALA A 202 13.03 2.13 -3.40
C ALA A 202 13.65 2.01 -4.80
N GLU A 203 14.90 1.56 -4.86
CA GLU A 203 15.62 1.34 -6.12
C GLU A 203 14.96 0.27 -7.01
N GLU A 204 14.32 -0.72 -6.38
CA GLU A 204 13.68 -1.84 -7.04
C GLU A 204 12.25 -1.54 -7.51
N ALA A 205 11.67 -0.38 -7.13
CA ALA A 205 10.34 0.00 -7.56
C ALA A 205 10.28 0.30 -9.07
N LEU A 206 9.18 -0.08 -9.72
CA LEU A 206 8.95 0.11 -11.14
C LEU A 206 8.40 1.53 -11.44
N VAL A 207 9.03 2.54 -10.86
CA VAL A 207 8.68 3.94 -11.02
C VAL A 207 9.76 4.64 -11.82
N HIS A 208 9.37 5.50 -12.76
CA HIS A 208 10.35 6.26 -13.54
C HIS A 208 11.21 7.12 -12.60
N ARG A 209 12.54 7.13 -12.79
CA ARG A 209 13.48 7.78 -11.88
C ARG A 209 13.22 9.28 -11.68
N ASN A 210 12.81 9.99 -12.72
CA ASN A 210 12.46 11.40 -12.61
C ASN A 210 11.21 11.62 -11.73
N VAL A 211 10.24 10.71 -11.81
CA VAL A 211 9.03 10.75 -10.99
C VAL A 211 9.35 10.45 -9.53
N GLN A 212 10.24 9.47 -9.26
CA GLN A 212 10.76 9.23 -7.91
C GLN A 212 11.51 10.45 -7.36
N ALA A 213 12.40 11.04 -8.17
CA ALA A 213 13.16 12.22 -7.76
C ALA A 213 12.25 13.41 -7.43
N ALA A 214 11.20 13.65 -8.24
CA ALA A 214 10.21 14.68 -7.95
C ALA A 214 9.45 14.41 -6.65
N GLY A 215 9.08 13.14 -6.38
CA GLY A 215 8.45 12.78 -5.11
C GLY A 215 9.36 12.96 -3.90
N VAL A 216 10.64 12.55 -3.99
CA VAL A 216 11.62 12.72 -2.90
C VAL A 216 11.94 14.20 -2.63
N ALA A 217 11.80 15.07 -3.64
CA ALA A 217 11.96 16.51 -3.46
C ALA A 217 10.74 17.21 -2.85
N ALA A 218 9.60 16.53 -2.77
CA ALA A 218 8.35 17.07 -2.25
C ALA A 218 8.18 16.79 -0.75
N THR A 219 7.30 17.51 -0.10
CA THR A 219 6.90 17.34 1.29
C THR A 219 5.46 16.85 1.41
N GLY A 220 4.98 16.59 2.62
CA GLY A 220 3.58 16.26 2.87
C GLY A 220 2.62 17.38 2.45
N ASP A 221 3.04 18.64 2.60
CA ASP A 221 2.26 19.82 2.24
C ASP A 221 2.03 19.96 0.73
N ASP A 222 2.89 19.33 -0.08
CA ASP A 222 2.77 19.31 -1.54
C ASP A 222 1.78 18.24 -2.02
N THR A 223 1.19 17.44 -1.13
CA THR A 223 0.24 16.39 -1.53
C THR A 223 -1.20 16.87 -1.51
N ILE A 224 -2.02 16.29 -2.37
CA ILE A 224 -3.45 16.57 -2.43
C ILE A 224 -4.24 15.30 -2.75
N ARG A 225 -5.45 15.18 -2.20
CA ARG A 225 -6.45 14.21 -2.62
C ARG A 225 -7.29 14.77 -3.76
N THR A 226 -7.44 14.01 -4.83
CA THR A 226 -8.11 14.43 -6.06
C THR A 226 -8.70 13.26 -6.83
N THR A 227 -9.61 13.52 -7.74
CA THR A 227 -10.13 12.56 -8.73
C THR A 227 -9.53 12.78 -10.12
N VAL A 228 -8.72 13.81 -10.31
CA VAL A 228 -8.13 14.20 -11.61
C VAL A 228 -7.39 13.05 -12.27
N THR A 229 -6.56 12.33 -11.50
CA THR A 229 -5.79 11.18 -12.02
C THR A 229 -6.67 10.00 -12.41
N ASP A 230 -7.81 9.80 -11.78
CA ASP A 230 -8.73 8.73 -12.13
C ASP A 230 -9.52 9.06 -13.40
N ILE A 231 -9.95 10.32 -13.52
CA ILE A 231 -10.64 10.82 -14.71
C ILE A 231 -9.75 10.66 -15.94
N ILE A 232 -8.49 11.11 -15.86
CA ILE A 232 -7.58 11.06 -17.01
C ILE A 232 -7.16 9.63 -17.36
N ARG A 233 -7.04 8.73 -16.37
CA ARG A 233 -6.73 7.31 -16.55
C ARG A 233 -7.97 6.47 -16.82
N GLN A 234 -9.15 7.08 -16.91
CA GLN A 234 -10.45 6.44 -17.15
C GLN A 234 -10.72 5.28 -16.16
N LYS A 235 -10.49 5.53 -14.88
CA LYS A 235 -10.74 4.58 -13.80
C LYS A 235 -11.96 5.02 -12.98
N GLU A 236 -13.01 4.21 -13.03
CA GLU A 236 -14.28 4.45 -12.32
C GLU A 236 -14.15 3.96 -10.87
N TRP A 237 -13.57 4.79 -10.01
CA TRP A 237 -13.48 4.49 -8.59
C TRP A 237 -14.80 4.78 -7.87
N PRO A 238 -15.14 3.99 -6.82
CA PRO A 238 -16.28 4.32 -5.96
C PRO A 238 -16.07 5.70 -5.29
N ASP A 239 -17.12 6.51 -5.21
CA ASP A 239 -17.12 7.93 -4.77
C ASP A 239 -16.51 8.15 -3.37
N ARG A 240 -16.48 7.12 -2.51
CA ARG A 240 -15.87 7.21 -1.18
C ARG A 240 -14.34 7.25 -1.21
N PHE A 241 -13.72 6.97 -2.34
CA PHE A 241 -12.28 6.93 -2.52
C PHE A 241 -11.83 7.99 -3.50
N ASP A 242 -10.82 8.73 -3.11
CA ASP A 242 -10.03 9.60 -3.97
C ASP A 242 -8.55 9.24 -3.86
N ILE A 243 -7.74 9.74 -4.78
CA ILE A 243 -6.31 9.40 -4.84
C ILE A 243 -5.46 10.54 -4.28
N ARG A 244 -4.48 10.23 -3.41
CA ARG A 244 -3.47 11.20 -2.99
C ARG A 244 -2.27 11.15 -3.91
N VAL A 245 -1.91 12.32 -4.42
CA VAL A 245 -0.77 12.54 -5.32
C VAL A 245 -0.01 13.80 -4.88
N VAL A 246 1.22 13.97 -5.35
CA VAL A 246 1.92 15.27 -5.28
C VAL A 246 1.30 16.23 -6.27
N ARG A 247 1.10 17.47 -5.86
CA ARG A 247 0.65 18.56 -6.73
C ARG A 247 1.69 18.81 -7.82
N ASN A 248 1.20 19.04 -9.03
CA ASN A 248 2.00 19.48 -10.17
C ASN A 248 1.14 20.35 -11.08
N ALA A 249 1.72 20.87 -12.16
CA ALA A 249 1.02 21.78 -13.05
C ALA A 249 -0.28 21.18 -13.65
N PHE A 250 -0.30 19.86 -13.89
CA PHE A 250 -1.49 19.18 -14.40
C PHE A 250 -2.59 19.08 -13.33
N ILE A 251 -2.24 18.70 -12.12
CA ILE A 251 -3.19 18.63 -11.01
C ILE A 251 -3.74 20.03 -10.68
N ASP A 252 -2.88 21.04 -10.63
CA ASP A 252 -3.29 22.42 -10.33
C ASP A 252 -4.21 23.03 -11.41
N GLN A 253 -4.03 22.62 -12.68
CA GLN A 253 -4.89 23.02 -13.78
C GLN A 253 -6.31 22.44 -13.66
N TRP A 254 -6.44 21.19 -13.19
CA TRP A 254 -7.68 20.44 -13.30
C TRP A 254 -8.41 20.16 -11.98
N HIS A 255 -7.73 20.24 -10.84
CA HIS A 255 -8.36 20.05 -9.54
C HIS A 255 -9.35 21.17 -9.25
N GLY A 256 -10.61 20.80 -8.98
CA GLY A 256 -11.73 21.73 -8.86
C GLY A 256 -12.35 22.16 -10.21
N ASN A 257 -11.85 21.60 -11.33
CA ASN A 257 -12.35 21.86 -12.67
C ASN A 257 -12.53 20.55 -13.46
N GLU A 258 -12.93 19.48 -12.76
CA GLU A 258 -13.02 18.12 -13.27
C GLU A 258 -14.00 18.01 -14.47
N GLY A 259 -15.06 18.81 -14.48
CA GLY A 259 -16.00 18.86 -15.59
C GLY A 259 -15.36 19.30 -16.92
N ALA A 260 -14.44 20.29 -16.87
CA ALA A 260 -13.70 20.72 -18.04
C ALA A 260 -12.63 19.68 -18.45
N LEU A 261 -12.02 19.00 -17.50
CA LEU A 261 -11.12 17.87 -17.81
C LEU A 261 -11.86 16.76 -18.57
N ILE A 262 -13.06 16.38 -18.13
CA ILE A 262 -13.88 15.37 -18.80
C ILE A 262 -14.20 15.80 -20.23
N ALA A 263 -14.53 17.09 -20.45
CA ALA A 263 -14.82 17.61 -21.79
C ALA A 263 -13.59 17.61 -22.74
N ASN A 264 -12.38 17.67 -22.20
CA ASN A 264 -11.12 17.67 -22.96
C ASN A 264 -10.34 16.35 -22.85
N ARG A 265 -10.97 15.30 -22.33
CA ARG A 265 -10.31 14.07 -21.87
C ARG A 265 -9.42 13.43 -22.93
N ASP A 266 -9.85 13.32 -24.17
CA ASP A 266 -9.09 12.61 -25.21
C ASP A 266 -7.74 13.27 -25.49
N THR A 267 -7.71 14.61 -25.56
CA THR A 267 -6.48 15.39 -25.76
C THR A 267 -5.58 15.30 -24.52
N GLU A 268 -6.15 15.44 -23.34
CA GLU A 268 -5.41 15.42 -22.08
C GLU A 268 -4.92 14.03 -21.72
N THR A 269 -5.63 12.95 -22.09
CA THR A 269 -5.15 11.57 -21.94
C THR A 269 -3.87 11.33 -22.74
N ALA A 270 -3.85 11.75 -24.01
CA ALA A 270 -2.65 11.61 -24.85
C ALA A 270 -1.45 12.38 -24.26
N ARG A 271 -1.69 13.60 -23.74
CA ARG A 271 -0.67 14.41 -23.05
C ARG A 271 -0.16 13.72 -21.78
N TYR A 272 -1.07 13.21 -20.97
CA TYR A 272 -0.74 12.53 -19.70
C TYR A 272 0.03 11.24 -19.92
N ASP A 273 -0.36 10.43 -20.91
CA ASP A 273 0.32 9.17 -21.26
C ASP A 273 1.74 9.44 -21.80
N ALA A 274 1.90 10.43 -22.69
CA ALA A 274 3.21 10.85 -23.18
C ALA A 274 4.14 11.32 -22.05
N ALA A 275 3.61 12.14 -21.12
CA ALA A 275 4.34 12.60 -19.95
C ALA A 275 4.71 11.45 -19.01
N THR A 276 3.80 10.50 -18.79
CA THR A 276 4.05 9.30 -17.98
C THR A 276 5.18 8.46 -18.58
N ALA A 277 5.16 8.23 -19.88
CA ALA A 277 6.20 7.48 -20.57
C ALA A 277 7.58 8.19 -20.54
N ALA A 278 7.59 9.53 -20.59
CA ALA A 278 8.80 10.35 -20.51
C ALA A 278 9.30 10.56 -19.06
N GLY A 279 8.50 10.23 -18.06
CA GLY A 279 8.78 10.56 -16.66
C GLY A 279 8.73 12.07 -16.38
N ASP A 280 7.87 12.81 -17.09
CA ASP A 280 7.65 14.24 -16.86
C ASP A 280 6.71 14.45 -15.68
N ALA A 281 7.28 14.63 -14.50
CA ALA A 281 6.53 14.82 -13.25
C ALA A 281 5.71 16.12 -13.18
N SER A 282 5.86 17.04 -14.13
CA SER A 282 5.01 18.25 -14.20
C SER A 282 3.58 17.92 -14.67
N VAL A 283 3.40 16.74 -15.31
CA VAL A 283 2.11 16.26 -15.84
C VAL A 283 1.79 14.86 -15.31
N ALA A 284 2.76 13.96 -15.34
CA ALA A 284 2.58 12.58 -14.84
C ALA A 284 2.24 12.54 -13.35
N GLY A 285 1.39 11.58 -12.95
CA GLY A 285 0.99 11.41 -11.56
C GLY A 285 2.13 10.91 -10.67
N VAL A 286 2.53 11.71 -9.69
CA VAL A 286 3.44 11.32 -8.60
C VAL A 286 2.57 10.80 -7.45
N ILE A 287 2.29 9.49 -7.46
CA ILE A 287 1.35 8.86 -6.52
C ILE A 287 2.09 8.51 -5.23
N ALA A 288 1.99 9.37 -4.23
CA ALA A 288 2.69 9.23 -2.97
C ALA A 288 1.90 9.88 -1.81
N GLY A 289 2.19 9.48 -0.57
CA GLY A 289 1.50 9.95 0.64
C GLY A 289 2.21 11.08 1.34
N GLU A 290 1.61 11.59 2.42
CA GLU A 290 2.13 12.70 3.22
C GLU A 290 3.51 12.40 3.85
N ALA A 291 3.87 11.12 3.95
CA ALA A 291 5.17 10.71 4.49
C ALA A 291 6.37 11.06 3.59
N LEU A 292 6.18 11.69 2.41
CA LEU A 292 7.28 12.14 1.53
C LEU A 292 8.29 13.00 2.27
N GLY A 293 7.85 13.92 3.11
CA GLY A 293 8.74 14.77 3.90
C GLY A 293 9.66 14.03 4.90
N LEU A 294 9.49 12.71 5.04
CA LEU A 294 10.35 11.83 5.83
C LEU A 294 11.29 10.98 4.96
N ILE A 295 11.28 11.20 3.65
CA ILE A 295 12.04 10.41 2.66
C ILE A 295 13.02 11.32 1.96
N ASP A 296 14.31 11.14 2.24
CA ASP A 296 15.41 11.97 1.79
C ASP A 296 16.22 11.36 0.63
N ALA A 297 16.01 10.07 0.35
CA ALA A 297 16.74 9.36 -0.69
C ALA A 297 15.99 8.19 -1.29
N ILE A 298 16.34 7.85 -2.55
CA ILE A 298 15.99 6.58 -3.19
C ILE A 298 17.06 5.58 -2.76
N GLU A 299 16.65 4.49 -2.09
CA GLU A 299 17.56 3.51 -1.49
C GLU A 299 17.12 2.07 -1.80
N PRO A 300 18.05 1.10 -1.71
CA PRO A 300 17.68 -0.31 -1.77
C PRO A 300 16.66 -0.69 -0.69
N ALA A 301 15.66 -1.50 -1.04
CA ALA A 301 14.62 -1.94 -0.12
C ALA A 301 15.17 -2.60 1.16
N ALA A 302 16.29 -3.32 1.04
CA ALA A 302 16.95 -3.93 2.19
C ALA A 302 17.47 -2.89 3.21
N GLN A 303 17.99 -1.75 2.74
CA GLN A 303 18.42 -0.66 3.63
C GLN A 303 17.22 0.01 4.31
N ILE A 304 16.14 0.22 3.57
CA ILE A 304 14.89 0.76 4.11
C ILE A 304 14.38 -0.10 5.26
N VAL A 305 14.24 -1.42 5.07
CA VAL A 305 13.80 -2.35 6.12
C VAL A 305 14.73 -2.29 7.33
N SER A 306 16.04 -2.38 7.11
CA SER A 306 17.03 -2.37 8.18
C SER A 306 16.98 -1.08 9.01
N ARG A 307 16.92 0.09 8.33
CA ARG A 307 16.83 1.40 8.99
C ARG A 307 15.56 1.53 9.81
N MET A 308 14.40 1.25 9.23
CA MET A 308 13.11 1.31 9.92
C MET A 308 13.10 0.47 11.21
N VAL A 309 13.68 -0.73 11.16
CA VAL A 309 13.73 -1.62 12.32
C VAL A 309 14.67 -1.08 13.40
N HIS A 310 15.88 -0.63 13.04
CA HIS A 310 16.82 -0.07 14.01
C HIS A 310 16.25 1.15 14.72
N GLU A 311 15.73 2.10 13.96
CA GLU A 311 15.10 3.30 14.51
C GLU A 311 13.90 2.98 15.41
N ALA A 312 13.03 2.04 15.01
CA ALA A 312 11.89 1.64 15.83
C ALA A 312 12.33 1.04 17.17
N VAL A 313 13.35 0.18 17.17
CA VAL A 313 13.91 -0.38 18.41
C VAL A 313 14.45 0.72 19.33
N ASP A 314 15.13 1.71 18.78
CA ASP A 314 15.70 2.82 19.56
C ASP A 314 14.58 3.73 20.14
N VAL A 315 13.55 4.02 19.34
CA VAL A 315 12.36 4.76 19.82
C VAL A 315 11.67 4.01 20.94
N LEU A 316 11.35 2.72 20.77
CA LEU A 316 10.68 1.91 21.78
C LEU A 316 11.47 1.83 23.09
N LYS A 317 12.81 1.66 23.02
CA LYS A 317 13.68 1.67 24.20
C LYS A 317 13.73 3.03 24.88
N SER A 318 13.77 4.12 24.12
CA SER A 318 13.76 5.48 24.65
C SER A 318 12.46 5.78 25.37
N THR A 319 11.32 5.46 24.75
CA THR A 319 9.98 5.67 25.34
C THR A 319 9.77 4.85 26.60
N ALA A 320 10.24 3.60 26.65
CA ALA A 320 10.17 2.78 27.85
C ALA A 320 10.94 3.38 29.06
N ARG A 321 11.96 4.22 28.84
CA ARG A 321 12.69 4.91 29.90
C ARG A 321 11.91 6.12 30.46
N MET A 322 10.96 6.69 29.69
CA MET A 322 10.14 7.82 30.15
C MET A 322 9.07 7.40 31.15
N ALA A 323 8.71 6.10 31.16
CA ALA A 323 7.70 5.54 32.05
C ALA A 323 8.25 5.07 33.41
N ARG A 324 9.50 5.41 33.75
CA ARG A 324 10.18 5.03 35.01
C ARG A 324 10.25 6.18 36.04
#